data_ed1ea4529ac3802a4d1337ac79a4b11b
#
_entry.id   ed1ea4529ac3802a4d1337ac79a4b11b
#
_cell.length_a   1.000
_cell.length_b   1.000
_cell.length_c   1.000
_cell.angle_alpha   90.00
_cell.angle_beta   90.00
_cell.angle_gamma   90.00
#
_symmetry.space_group_name_H-M   'P 1'
#
loop_
_entity.id
_entity.type
_entity.pdbx_description
1 polymer ?
#
loop_
_entity_poly.entity_id
_entity_poly.type
_entity_poly.pdbx_seq_one_letter_code
_entity_poly.pdbx_strand_id
1 'polypeptide(L)'
;MSVILVVEDDVFIREIAEMMIQDWGHRTLSASDVDGALSLLRSPQHIDVLFTDIYLKTAVLGGYDLAHEAIKLRPNLPVLYTTGNSISDKMKALFVEGAHFLGKPYSQHQLQNSVEELFAA
;
A
#
# COMPACT_ATOMS: atom_id res chain seq x y z
N MET A 1 9.67 -14.68 4.14
CA MET A 1 8.26 -14.27 4.21
C MET A 1 8.18 -12.81 4.62
N SER A 2 7.46 -12.02 3.85
CA SER A 2 7.29 -10.58 4.13
C SER A 2 5.94 -10.31 4.78
N VAL A 3 5.84 -9.15 5.44
CA VAL A 3 4.58 -8.65 6.00
C VAL A 3 4.19 -7.40 5.23
N ILE A 4 3.01 -7.42 4.64
CA ILE A 4 2.50 -6.33 3.80
C ILE A 4 1.30 -5.71 4.50
N LEU A 5 1.37 -4.39 4.74
CA LEU A 5 0.26 -3.63 5.28
C LEU A 5 -0.62 -3.19 4.12
N VAL A 6 -1.85 -3.70 4.08
CA VAL A 6 -2.85 -3.38 3.05
C VAL A 6 -3.81 -2.33 3.59
N VAL A 7 -3.87 -1.19 2.93
CA VAL A 7 -4.79 -0.10 3.31
C VAL A 7 -5.78 0.14 2.19
N GLU A 8 -7.02 -0.24 2.43
CA GLU A 8 -8.12 -0.20 1.46
C GLU A 8 -9.43 -0.10 2.23
N ASP A 9 -10.25 0.89 1.90
CA ASP A 9 -11.52 1.10 2.59
C ASP A 9 -12.66 0.20 2.10
N ASP A 10 -12.58 -0.32 0.88
CA ASP A 10 -13.53 -1.32 0.38
C ASP A 10 -13.19 -2.70 0.93
N VAL A 11 -14.10 -3.27 1.72
CA VAL A 11 -13.85 -4.52 2.43
C VAL A 11 -13.58 -5.69 1.47
N PHE A 12 -14.30 -5.75 0.34
CA PHE A 12 -14.12 -6.85 -0.62
C PHE A 12 -12.80 -6.73 -1.36
N ILE A 13 -12.43 -5.53 -1.79
CA ILE A 13 -11.15 -5.29 -2.47
C ILE A 13 -10.01 -5.58 -1.52
N ARG A 14 -10.12 -5.16 -0.25
CA ARG A 14 -9.11 -5.42 0.78
C ARG A 14 -8.93 -6.92 1.01
N GLU A 15 -10.03 -7.66 1.18
CA GLU A 15 -9.97 -9.10 1.41
C GLU A 15 -9.37 -9.85 0.22
N ILE A 16 -9.70 -9.45 -1.00
CA ILE A 16 -9.13 -10.05 -2.20
C ILE A 16 -7.62 -9.81 -2.26
N ALA A 17 -7.18 -8.59 -1.97
CA ALA A 17 -5.75 -8.26 -1.94
C ALA A 17 -5.02 -9.10 -0.89
N GLU A 18 -5.60 -9.23 0.30
CA GLU A 18 -5.01 -10.06 1.36
C GLU A 18 -4.92 -11.53 0.95
N MET A 19 -5.96 -12.07 0.31
CA MET A 19 -5.95 -13.45 -0.17
C MET A 19 -4.84 -13.68 -1.19
N MET A 20 -4.67 -12.77 -2.15
CA MET A 20 -3.63 -12.84 -3.15
C MET A 20 -2.24 -12.88 -2.52
N ILE A 21 -2.01 -12.02 -1.53
CA ILE A 21 -0.74 -11.91 -0.83
C ILE A 21 -0.47 -13.17 0.00
N GLN A 22 -1.49 -13.67 0.70
CA GLN A 22 -1.38 -14.87 1.53
C GLN A 22 -1.15 -16.12 0.67
N ASP A 23 -1.82 -16.22 -0.47
CA ASP A 23 -1.60 -17.33 -1.42
C ASP A 23 -0.17 -17.34 -1.95
N TRP A 24 0.44 -16.18 -2.06
CA TRP A 24 1.83 -16.02 -2.48
C TRP A 24 2.82 -16.36 -1.36
N GLY A 25 2.33 -16.64 -0.13
CA GLY A 25 3.17 -17.08 0.98
C GLY A 25 3.61 -15.97 1.92
N HIS A 26 2.98 -14.80 1.87
CA HIS A 26 3.30 -13.67 2.74
C HIS A 26 2.20 -13.43 3.77
N ARG A 27 2.51 -12.64 4.79
CA ARG A 27 1.55 -12.25 5.82
C ARG A 27 1.00 -10.87 5.49
N THR A 28 -0.22 -10.60 5.98
CA THR A 28 -0.85 -9.29 5.83
C THR A 28 -1.22 -8.71 7.19
N LEU A 29 -1.11 -7.39 7.27
CA LEU A 29 -1.83 -6.57 8.22
C LEU A 29 -2.75 -5.70 7.39
N SER A 30 -3.86 -5.25 7.94
CA SER A 30 -4.81 -4.46 7.17
C SER A 30 -5.38 -3.30 7.97
N ALA A 31 -5.75 -2.25 7.24
CA ALA A 31 -6.45 -1.11 7.77
C ALA A 31 -7.43 -0.58 6.72
N SER A 32 -8.51 0.02 7.18
CA SER A 32 -9.54 0.59 6.30
C SER A 32 -9.39 2.10 6.12
N ASP A 33 -8.54 2.75 6.90
CA ASP A 33 -8.35 4.19 6.87
C ASP A 33 -6.92 4.58 7.29
N VAL A 34 -6.64 5.87 7.19
CA VAL A 34 -5.32 6.42 7.52
C VAL A 34 -4.98 6.21 9.00
N ASP A 35 -5.92 6.48 9.89
CA ASP A 35 -5.68 6.36 11.34
C ASP A 35 -5.36 4.93 11.76
N GLY A 36 -6.11 3.96 11.24
CA GLY A 36 -5.84 2.55 11.51
C GLY A 36 -4.47 2.12 10.99
N ALA A 37 -4.10 2.57 9.80
CA ALA A 37 -2.79 2.28 9.22
C ALA A 37 -1.66 2.91 10.06
N LEU A 38 -1.82 4.16 10.47
CA LEU A 38 -0.81 4.84 11.29
C LEU A 38 -0.63 4.17 12.65
N SER A 39 -1.71 3.67 13.26
CA SER A 39 -1.62 2.91 14.50
C SER A 39 -0.74 1.68 14.36
N LEU A 40 -0.89 0.96 13.23
CA LEU A 40 -0.05 -0.21 12.95
C LEU A 40 1.41 0.19 12.67
N LEU A 41 1.63 1.28 11.95
CA LEU A 41 2.97 1.77 11.64
C LEU A 41 3.72 2.27 12.87
N ARG A 42 2.99 2.78 13.87
CA ARG A 42 3.56 3.21 15.16
C ARG A 42 3.80 2.05 16.14
N SER A 43 3.19 0.90 15.86
CA SER A 43 3.31 -0.28 16.71
C SER A 43 4.68 -0.98 16.48
N PRO A 44 5.05 -1.95 17.32
CA PRO A 44 6.27 -2.74 17.09
C PRO A 44 6.11 -3.81 16.00
N GLN A 45 4.98 -3.85 15.30
CA GLN A 45 4.75 -4.82 14.23
C GLN A 45 5.79 -4.70 13.13
N HIS A 46 6.26 -5.84 12.63
CA HIS A 46 7.14 -5.86 11.46
C HIS A 46 6.30 -5.60 10.21
N ILE A 47 6.70 -4.64 9.40
CA ILE A 47 6.04 -4.27 8.15
C ILE A 47 7.11 -4.07 7.08
N ASP A 48 7.02 -4.83 6.01
CA ASP A 48 8.00 -4.79 4.92
C ASP A 48 7.58 -3.92 3.74
N VAL A 49 6.27 -3.77 3.51
CA VAL A 49 5.72 -2.96 2.42
C VAL A 49 4.42 -2.31 2.88
N LEU A 50 4.23 -1.06 2.51
CA LEU A 50 2.94 -0.38 2.59
C LEU A 50 2.27 -0.45 1.22
N PHE A 51 1.14 -1.14 1.14
CA PHE A 51 0.32 -1.21 -0.07
C PHE A 51 -0.99 -0.46 0.20
N THR A 52 -1.12 0.73 -0.35
CA THR A 52 -2.24 1.61 -0.03
C THR A 52 -2.96 2.14 -1.25
N ASP A 53 -4.28 2.20 -1.15
CA ASP A 53 -5.09 2.98 -2.08
C ASP A 53 -4.73 4.46 -1.93
N ILE A 54 -4.73 5.17 -3.05
CA ILE A 54 -4.52 6.63 -3.05
C ILE A 54 -5.75 7.34 -2.51
N TYR A 55 -6.94 6.92 -2.97
CA TYR A 55 -8.21 7.52 -2.54
C TYR A 55 -8.85 6.66 -1.46
N LEU A 56 -9.05 7.26 -0.30
CA LEU A 56 -9.75 6.64 0.83
C LEU A 56 -11.01 7.46 1.13
N LYS A 57 -12.10 6.79 1.50
CA LYS A 57 -13.42 7.44 1.66
C LYS A 57 -13.40 8.64 2.60
N THR A 58 -12.63 8.55 3.67
CA THR A 58 -12.59 9.57 4.71
C THR A 58 -11.52 10.64 4.46
N ALA A 59 -10.69 10.44 3.45
CA ALA A 59 -9.59 11.38 3.17
C ALA A 59 -9.21 11.29 1.69
N VAL A 60 -9.63 12.26 0.90
CA VAL A 60 -9.23 12.39 -0.50
C VAL A 60 -7.71 12.50 -0.54
N LEU A 61 -7.06 11.70 -1.38
CA LEU A 61 -5.60 11.58 -1.44
C LEU A 61 -4.96 11.13 -0.11
N GLY A 62 -5.77 10.47 0.74
CA GLY A 62 -5.30 9.97 2.04
C GLY A 62 -4.13 9.00 1.94
N GLY A 63 -4.03 8.25 0.83
CA GLY A 63 -2.91 7.36 0.59
C GLY A 63 -1.57 8.10 0.46
N TYR A 64 -1.56 9.29 -0.12
CA TYR A 64 -0.36 10.12 -0.19
C TYR A 64 0.05 10.63 1.19
N ASP A 65 -0.92 11.17 1.95
CA ASP A 65 -0.66 11.66 3.30
C ASP A 65 -0.17 10.52 4.20
N LEU A 66 -0.80 9.35 4.10
CA LEU A 66 -0.38 8.17 4.82
C LEU A 66 1.06 7.79 4.49
N ALA A 67 1.40 7.73 3.21
CA ALA A 67 2.75 7.33 2.78
C ALA A 67 3.81 8.31 3.28
N HIS A 68 3.54 9.62 3.22
CA HIS A 68 4.46 10.64 3.74
C HIS A 68 4.67 10.50 5.24
N GLU A 69 3.62 10.23 6.00
CA GLU A 69 3.75 9.97 7.44
C GLU A 69 4.45 8.63 7.71
N ALA A 70 4.16 7.62 6.90
CA ALA A 70 4.75 6.29 7.06
C ALA A 70 6.27 6.33 6.93
N ILE A 71 6.82 7.06 5.96
CA ILE A 71 8.27 7.14 5.77
C ILE A 71 8.97 7.97 6.86
N LYS A 72 8.23 8.85 7.55
CA LYS A 72 8.76 9.52 8.74
C LYS A 72 8.93 8.54 9.90
N LEU A 73 7.99 7.61 10.03
CA LEU A 73 8.00 6.59 11.07
C LEU A 73 8.96 5.43 10.73
N ARG A 74 9.04 5.08 9.46
CA ARG A 74 9.86 3.98 8.94
C ARG A 74 10.55 4.42 7.65
N PRO A 75 11.72 5.08 7.74
CA PRO A 75 12.33 5.79 6.59
C PRO A 75 12.63 4.94 5.34
N ASN A 76 12.84 3.64 5.52
CA ASN A 76 13.17 2.75 4.40
C ASN A 76 12.00 1.90 3.92
N LEU A 77 10.79 2.22 4.36
CA LEU A 77 9.60 1.43 4.03
C LEU A 77 9.24 1.58 2.54
N PRO A 78 9.27 0.49 1.77
CA PRO A 78 8.77 0.53 0.39
C PRO A 78 7.27 0.80 0.34
N VAL A 79 6.84 1.61 -0.64
CA VAL A 79 5.43 2.00 -0.81
C VAL A 79 4.96 1.61 -2.20
N LEU A 80 3.82 0.93 -2.25
CA LEU A 80 3.09 0.61 -3.47
C LEU A 80 1.72 1.27 -3.40
N TYR A 81 1.47 2.22 -4.30
CA TYR A 81 0.17 2.87 -4.43
C TYR A 81 -0.73 2.11 -5.39
N THR A 82 -2.04 2.18 -5.17
CA THR A 82 -3.03 1.65 -6.11
C THR A 82 -4.25 2.57 -6.20
N THR A 83 -4.88 2.59 -7.36
CA THR A 83 -6.16 3.27 -7.58
C THR A 83 -6.82 2.75 -8.84
N GLY A 84 -8.15 2.86 -8.93
CA GLY A 84 -8.91 2.60 -10.15
C GLY A 84 -8.96 3.79 -11.10
N ASN A 85 -8.43 4.93 -10.68
CA ASN A 85 -8.45 6.15 -11.48
C ASN A 85 -7.15 6.32 -12.28
N SER A 86 -7.21 7.12 -13.34
CA SER A 86 -6.02 7.51 -14.09
C SER A 86 -5.11 8.40 -13.23
N ILE A 87 -3.82 8.30 -13.43
CA ILE A 87 -2.83 9.10 -12.71
C ILE A 87 -2.22 10.14 -13.66
N SER A 88 -2.29 11.41 -13.25
CA SER A 88 -1.62 12.51 -13.95
C SER A 88 -0.17 12.64 -13.49
N ASP A 89 0.63 13.39 -14.23
CA ASP A 89 2.00 13.71 -13.82
C ASP A 89 2.03 14.48 -12.50
N LYS A 90 1.04 15.34 -12.26
CA LYS A 90 0.90 16.06 -10.99
C LYS A 90 0.69 15.10 -9.82
N MET A 91 -0.10 14.05 -10.03
CA MET A 91 -0.34 13.04 -9.01
C MET A 91 0.92 12.21 -8.74
N LYS A 92 1.66 11.85 -9.78
CA LYS A 92 2.93 11.14 -9.63
C LYS A 92 3.96 11.94 -8.82
N ALA A 93 3.92 13.26 -8.94
CA ALA A 93 4.81 14.14 -8.19
C ALA A 93 4.53 14.11 -6.68
N LEU A 94 3.36 13.59 -6.25
CA LEU A 94 3.02 13.45 -4.84
C LEU A 94 3.51 12.13 -4.23
N PHE A 95 4.01 11.21 -5.05
CA PHE A 95 4.53 9.93 -4.55
C PHE A 95 5.75 10.15 -3.67
N VAL A 96 5.88 9.34 -2.62
CA VAL A 96 7.13 9.30 -1.88
C VAL A 96 8.22 8.73 -2.79
N GLU A 97 9.46 9.12 -2.54
CA GLU A 97 10.59 8.69 -3.35
C GLU A 97 10.70 7.16 -3.38
N GLY A 98 10.90 6.62 -4.59
CA GLY A 98 11.05 5.18 -4.79
C GLY A 98 9.75 4.39 -4.81
N ALA A 99 8.61 5.03 -4.62
CA ALA A 99 7.32 4.34 -4.63
C ALA A 99 6.96 3.85 -6.04
N HIS A 100 6.21 2.75 -6.07
CA HIS A 100 5.66 2.19 -7.31
C HIS A 100 4.14 2.35 -7.32
N PHE A 101 3.54 2.10 -8.47
CA PHE A 101 2.10 2.22 -8.67
C PHE A 101 1.55 0.99 -9.38
N LEU A 102 0.40 0.50 -8.93
CA LEU A 102 -0.33 -0.61 -9.56
C LEU A 102 -1.78 -0.21 -9.74
N GLY A 103 -2.26 -0.17 -10.99
CA GLY A 103 -3.65 0.20 -11.30
C GLY A 103 -4.63 -0.93 -11.01
N LYS A 104 -5.84 -0.57 -10.60
CA LYS A 104 -6.97 -1.51 -10.45
C LYS A 104 -7.72 -1.62 -11.77
N PRO A 105 -8.26 -2.78 -12.11
CA PRO A 105 -8.07 -4.07 -11.45
C PRO A 105 -6.70 -4.66 -11.74
N TYR A 106 -6.18 -5.43 -10.81
CA TYR A 106 -4.88 -6.11 -10.98
C TYR A 106 -5.04 -7.60 -10.70
N SER A 107 -4.19 -8.41 -11.33
CA SER A 107 -4.10 -9.83 -11.05
C SER A 107 -3.13 -10.10 -9.91
N GLN A 108 -3.17 -11.31 -9.35
CA GLN A 108 -2.20 -11.75 -8.36
C GLN A 108 -0.77 -11.63 -8.90
N HIS A 109 -0.56 -12.00 -10.17
CA HIS A 109 0.75 -11.93 -10.81
C HIS A 109 1.27 -10.49 -10.92
N GLN A 110 0.39 -9.56 -11.28
CA GLN A 110 0.76 -8.14 -11.35
C GLN A 110 1.12 -7.57 -9.98
N LEU A 111 0.35 -7.91 -8.96
CA LEU A 111 0.63 -7.49 -7.58
C LEU A 111 1.96 -8.05 -7.11
N GLN A 112 2.19 -9.34 -7.34
CA GLN A 112 3.43 -10.02 -7.00
C GLN A 112 4.64 -9.36 -7.66
N ASN A 113 4.57 -9.10 -8.96
CA ASN A 113 5.66 -8.45 -9.70
C ASN A 113 5.95 -7.05 -9.16
N SER A 114 4.92 -6.27 -8.85
CA SER A 114 5.10 -4.91 -8.31
C SER A 114 5.80 -4.92 -6.97
N VAL A 115 5.45 -5.86 -6.09
CA VAL A 115 6.11 -5.99 -4.77
C VAL A 115 7.55 -6.46 -4.94
N GLU A 116 7.80 -7.44 -5.82
CA GLU A 116 9.15 -7.94 -6.08
C GLU A 116 10.07 -6.83 -6.63
N GLU A 117 9.56 -5.99 -7.51
CA GLU A 117 10.31 -4.85 -8.04
C GLU A 117 10.71 -3.88 -6.95
N LEU A 118 9.85 -3.63 -5.98
CA LEU A 118 10.17 -2.79 -4.83
C LEU A 118 11.31 -3.38 -3.99
N PHE A 119 11.32 -4.68 -3.78
CA PHE A 119 12.39 -5.34 -3.03
C PHE A 119 13.71 -5.36 -3.78
N ALA A 120 13.66 -5.35 -5.11
CA ALA A 120 14.85 -5.38 -5.95
C ALA A 120 15.50 -4.00 -6.13
N ALA A 121 14.80 -2.93 -5.77
CA ALA A 121 15.26 -1.56 -5.99
C ALA A 121 16.35 -1.14 -4.99
#